data_200bf40df81281d526f94d3e15c2c046
#
_entry.id   200bf40df81281d526f94d3e15c2c046
#
_cell.length_a   1.000
_cell.length_b   1.000
_cell.length_c   1.000
_cell.angle_alpha   90.00
_cell.angle_beta   90.00
_cell.angle_gamma   90.00
#
_symmetry.space_group_name_H-M   'P 1'
#
loop_
_entity.id
_entity.type
_entity.pdbx_description
1 polymer ?
#
loop_
_entity_poly.entity_id
_entity_poly.type
_entity_poly.pdbx_seq_one_letter_code
_entity_poly.pdbx_strand_id
1 'polypeptide(L)'
;MSKGLEYIKKNPKTKYMFVVDLIIALTIVFIAFVNIDSIDFVKVYSQEQELNQTQINQTFIELTGKLIDSTYRCVDSNNTINPTLIVPSGVNNQITVKSLKDDSQEHELIIEGITSSGDKEELVISDTVHDGSSSIVDFYPLDQQEYKNYESFDYYCEYYPETMKGNIKIAN
;
A
#
# COMPACT_ATOMS: atom_id res chain seq x y z
N MET A 1 19.78 49.50 -36.26
CA MET A 1 19.80 48.05 -36.36
C MET A 1 19.95 47.47 -37.79
N SER A 2 19.97 48.26 -38.87
CA SER A 2 20.00 47.70 -40.25
C SER A 2 21.40 47.43 -40.82
N LYS A 3 22.46 48.11 -40.35
CA LYS A 3 23.82 47.95 -40.89
C LYS A 3 24.51 46.61 -40.58
N GLY A 4 24.15 45.92 -39.51
CA GLY A 4 24.75 44.64 -39.14
C GLY A 4 24.25 43.47 -39.99
N LEU A 5 23.02 43.49 -40.42
CA LEU A 5 22.41 42.46 -41.25
C LEU A 5 22.92 42.47 -42.71
N GLU A 6 23.30 43.66 -43.18
CA GLU A 6 23.86 43.83 -44.54
C GLU A 6 25.30 43.32 -44.66
N TYR A 7 26.09 43.39 -43.57
CA TYR A 7 27.45 42.87 -43.53
C TYR A 7 27.49 41.32 -43.57
N ILE A 8 26.55 40.67 -42.91
CA ILE A 8 26.45 39.20 -42.90
C ILE A 8 26.10 38.65 -44.27
N LYS A 9 25.32 39.38 -45.08
CA LYS A 9 24.95 38.98 -46.46
C LYS A 9 26.13 38.94 -47.42
N LYS A 10 27.19 39.73 -47.18
CA LYS A 10 28.34 39.87 -48.09
C LYS A 10 29.51 38.93 -47.77
N ASN A 11 29.56 38.30 -46.59
CA ASN A 11 30.69 37.46 -46.22
C ASN A 11 30.22 36.06 -45.74
N PRO A 12 30.29 35.03 -46.58
CA PRO A 12 29.81 33.71 -46.24
C PRO A 12 30.55 33.09 -45.06
N LYS A 13 31.83 33.41 -44.84
CA LYS A 13 32.61 32.90 -43.68
C LYS A 13 32.06 33.42 -42.36
N THR A 14 31.61 34.66 -42.32
CA THR A 14 30.99 35.24 -41.10
C THR A 14 29.66 34.56 -40.76
N LYS A 15 28.91 34.14 -41.77
CA LYS A 15 27.65 33.44 -41.59
C LYS A 15 27.84 32.06 -40.88
N TYR A 16 28.86 31.34 -41.27
CA TYR A 16 29.18 30.05 -40.63
C TYR A 16 29.69 30.23 -39.22
N MET A 17 30.48 31.27 -38.95
CA MET A 17 30.96 31.57 -37.61
C MET A 17 29.83 31.86 -36.62
N PHE A 18 28.85 32.67 -36.99
CA PHE A 18 27.67 32.94 -36.16
C PHE A 18 26.79 31.69 -35.92
N VAL A 19 26.67 30.83 -36.92
CA VAL A 19 25.89 29.57 -36.76
C VAL A 19 26.59 28.60 -35.82
N VAL A 20 27.92 28.51 -35.91
CA VAL A 20 28.69 27.63 -35.01
C VAL A 20 28.62 28.14 -33.54
N ASP A 21 28.78 29.45 -33.34
CA ASP A 21 28.67 30.04 -31.99
C ASP A 21 27.27 29.86 -31.39
N LEU A 22 26.21 29.97 -32.21
CA LEU A 22 24.84 29.73 -31.78
C LEU A 22 24.61 28.25 -31.39
N ILE A 23 25.15 27.31 -32.16
CA ILE A 23 25.04 25.88 -31.88
C ILE A 23 25.79 25.55 -30.57
N ILE A 24 26.99 26.09 -30.37
CA ILE A 24 27.77 25.90 -29.14
C ILE A 24 27.02 26.45 -27.93
N ALA A 25 26.45 27.65 -28.04
CA ALA A 25 25.66 28.26 -26.98
C ALA A 25 24.43 27.41 -26.61
N LEU A 26 23.72 26.91 -27.62
CA LEU A 26 22.55 26.04 -27.41
C LEU A 26 22.91 24.69 -26.78
N THR A 27 24.05 24.11 -27.19
CA THR A 27 24.51 22.85 -26.56
C THR A 27 24.94 23.03 -25.11
N ILE A 28 25.60 24.13 -24.76
CA ILE A 28 25.98 24.43 -23.37
C ILE A 28 24.73 24.63 -22.51
N VAL A 29 23.72 25.35 -22.99
CA VAL A 29 22.45 25.53 -22.30
C VAL A 29 21.74 24.19 -22.14
N PHE A 30 21.71 23.35 -23.16
CA PHE A 30 21.08 22.03 -23.08
C PHE A 30 21.78 21.11 -22.08
N ILE A 31 23.12 21.09 -22.05
CA ILE A 31 23.91 20.32 -21.07
C ILE A 31 23.66 20.85 -19.65
N ALA A 32 23.53 22.17 -19.46
CA ALA A 32 23.19 22.74 -18.17
C ALA A 32 21.78 22.33 -17.70
N PHE A 33 20.79 22.33 -18.60
CA PHE A 33 19.44 21.87 -18.30
C PHE A 33 19.39 20.37 -17.95
N VAL A 34 20.05 19.53 -18.74
CA VAL A 34 20.08 18.08 -18.47
C VAL A 34 20.78 17.75 -17.16
N ASN A 35 21.83 18.50 -16.80
CA ASN A 35 22.53 18.29 -15.53
C ASN A 35 21.73 18.75 -14.30
N ILE A 36 20.93 19.82 -14.42
CA ILE A 36 20.10 20.31 -13.31
C ILE A 36 18.97 19.31 -13.03
N ASP A 37 18.27 18.87 -14.08
CA ASP A 37 17.17 17.90 -13.95
C ASP A 37 17.65 16.54 -13.42
N SER A 38 18.84 16.08 -13.83
CA SER A 38 19.36 14.79 -13.38
C SER A 38 19.85 14.83 -11.92
N ILE A 39 20.38 15.96 -11.45
CA ILE A 39 20.85 16.08 -10.06
C ILE A 39 19.67 16.19 -9.08
N ASP A 40 18.65 16.97 -9.44
CA ASP A 40 17.45 17.10 -8.62
C ASP A 40 16.60 15.81 -8.65
N PHE A 41 16.52 15.17 -9.82
CA PHE A 41 15.83 13.88 -9.96
C PHE A 41 16.50 12.78 -9.13
N VAL A 42 17.82 12.67 -9.16
CA VAL A 42 18.56 11.68 -8.35
C VAL A 42 18.43 11.99 -6.85
N LYS A 43 18.44 13.27 -6.44
CA LYS A 43 18.22 13.62 -5.03
C LYS A 43 16.80 13.33 -4.56
N VAL A 44 15.79 13.64 -5.38
CA VAL A 44 14.40 13.30 -5.07
C VAL A 44 14.20 11.79 -5.00
N TYR A 45 14.79 11.05 -5.95
CA TYR A 45 14.71 9.57 -5.95
C TYR A 45 15.43 8.93 -4.76
N SER A 46 16.58 9.49 -4.34
CA SER A 46 17.28 9.00 -3.15
C SER A 46 16.55 9.38 -1.84
N GLN A 47 15.90 10.54 -1.79
CA GLN A 47 15.06 10.90 -0.63
C GLN A 47 13.75 10.09 -0.58
N GLU A 48 13.13 9.80 -1.72
CA GLU A 48 11.99 8.86 -1.75
C GLU A 48 12.40 7.43 -1.37
N GLN A 49 13.61 7.00 -1.73
CA GLN A 49 14.11 5.68 -1.30
C GLN A 49 14.50 5.66 0.18
N GLU A 50 15.02 6.75 0.74
CA GLU A 50 15.26 6.85 2.18
C GLU A 50 13.95 7.01 2.98
N LEU A 51 12.93 7.67 2.43
CA LEU A 51 11.60 7.74 3.05
C LEU A 51 10.86 6.38 2.97
N ASN A 52 11.10 5.60 1.92
CA ASN A 52 10.56 4.25 1.78
C ASN A 52 11.36 3.19 2.54
N GLN A 53 12.53 3.53 3.09
CA GLN A 53 13.29 2.67 4.01
C GLN A 53 12.96 2.90 5.49
N THR A 54 12.07 3.80 5.84
CA THR A 54 11.27 3.59 7.04
C THR A 54 10.41 2.38 6.70
N GLN A 55 10.90 1.18 6.97
CA GLN A 55 10.14 -0.05 6.85
C GLN A 55 8.85 0.19 7.66
N ILE A 56 7.78 0.45 6.96
CA ILE A 56 6.46 0.25 7.52
C ILE A 56 6.45 -1.26 7.75
N ASN A 57 6.75 -1.67 8.98
CA ASN A 57 6.54 -3.04 9.42
C ASN A 57 5.03 -3.27 9.35
N GLN A 58 4.56 -3.65 8.18
CA GLN A 58 3.16 -3.91 7.89
C GLN A 58 3.03 -5.38 7.52
N THR A 59 2.12 -6.04 8.16
CA THR A 59 1.79 -7.43 7.85
C THR A 59 0.53 -7.47 6.99
N PHE A 60 0.53 -8.30 5.96
CA PHE A 60 -0.60 -8.50 5.07
C PHE A 60 -1.15 -9.92 5.27
N ILE A 61 -2.42 -10.02 5.63
CA ILE A 61 -3.12 -11.28 5.83
C ILE A 61 -4.35 -11.27 4.92
N GLU A 62 -4.61 -12.38 4.26
CA GLU A 62 -5.77 -12.55 3.41
C GLU A 62 -6.63 -13.70 3.90
N LEU A 63 -7.92 -13.44 4.06
CA LEU A 63 -8.95 -14.41 4.39
C LEU A 63 -10.00 -14.41 3.28
N THR A 64 -10.35 -15.59 2.78
CA THR A 64 -11.39 -15.76 1.76
C THR A 64 -12.54 -16.58 2.35
N GLY A 65 -13.78 -16.09 2.18
CA GLY A 65 -14.99 -16.89 2.45
C GLY A 65 -15.11 -18.02 1.42
N LYS A 66 -15.15 -19.27 1.87
CA LYS A 66 -15.32 -20.45 0.99
C LYS A 66 -16.36 -21.40 1.55
N LEU A 67 -17.20 -21.92 0.66
CA LEU A 67 -18.13 -23.00 1.00
C LEU A 67 -17.37 -24.33 1.03
N ILE A 68 -17.26 -24.95 2.20
CA ILE A 68 -16.61 -26.24 2.44
C ILE A 68 -17.58 -27.12 3.20
N ASP A 69 -17.85 -28.30 2.70
CA ASP A 69 -18.79 -29.27 3.30
C ASP A 69 -20.15 -28.65 3.67
N SER A 70 -20.70 -27.86 2.73
CA SER A 70 -21.98 -27.14 2.88
C SER A 70 -21.97 -26.02 3.97
N THR A 71 -20.81 -25.59 4.41
CA THR A 71 -20.66 -24.55 5.43
C THR A 71 -19.61 -23.52 5.01
N TYR A 72 -19.89 -22.24 5.21
CA TYR A 72 -18.88 -21.19 4.95
C TYR A 72 -17.79 -21.22 6.00
N ARG A 73 -16.54 -21.06 5.56
CA ARG A 73 -15.31 -21.02 6.36
C ARG A 73 -14.41 -19.91 5.90
N CYS A 74 -13.63 -19.33 6.81
CA CYS A 74 -12.48 -18.51 6.47
C CYS A 74 -11.33 -19.40 6.01
N VAL A 75 -10.68 -19.05 4.89
CA VAL A 75 -9.55 -19.80 4.35
C VAL A 75 -8.43 -18.82 4.01
N ASP A 76 -7.23 -19.09 4.51
CA ASP A 76 -6.05 -18.26 4.20
C ASP A 76 -5.42 -18.63 2.84
N SER A 77 -4.35 -17.93 2.47
CA SER A 77 -3.59 -18.16 1.24
C SER A 77 -2.93 -19.57 1.17
N ASN A 78 -2.74 -20.22 2.32
CA ASN A 78 -2.20 -21.57 2.44
C ASN A 78 -3.29 -22.67 2.42
N ASN A 79 -4.56 -22.28 2.22
CA ASN A 79 -5.74 -23.13 2.32
C ASN A 79 -6.00 -23.69 3.74
N THR A 80 -5.52 -23.01 4.78
CA THR A 80 -5.86 -23.36 6.15
C THR A 80 -7.27 -22.87 6.46
N ILE A 81 -8.09 -23.77 6.99
CA ILE A 81 -9.48 -23.47 7.36
C ILE A 81 -9.51 -22.82 8.75
N ASN A 82 -10.18 -21.69 8.85
CA ASN A 82 -10.32 -20.93 10.09
C ASN A 82 -8.96 -20.74 10.80
N PRO A 83 -7.96 -20.15 10.12
CA PRO A 83 -6.60 -20.11 10.62
C PRO A 83 -6.49 -19.30 11.92
N THR A 84 -5.55 -19.67 12.78
CA THR A 84 -5.06 -18.72 13.78
C THR A 84 -4.18 -17.69 13.10
N LEU A 85 -4.57 -16.43 13.15
CA LEU A 85 -3.77 -15.33 12.60
C LEU A 85 -2.65 -15.00 13.60
N ILE A 86 -1.43 -14.89 13.09
CA ILE A 86 -0.27 -14.48 13.89
C ILE A 86 0.10 -13.08 13.42
N VAL A 87 -0.07 -12.09 14.28
CA VAL A 87 0.18 -10.67 13.96
C VAL A 87 1.25 -10.12 14.91
N PRO A 88 2.26 -9.43 14.40
CA PRO A 88 3.26 -8.78 15.26
C PRO A 88 2.64 -7.62 16.07
N SER A 89 3.16 -7.42 17.27
CA SER A 89 2.78 -6.28 18.10
C SER A 89 3.41 -4.98 17.59
N GLY A 90 2.75 -3.84 17.86
CA GLY A 90 3.30 -2.52 17.55
C GLY A 90 3.44 -2.20 16.06
N VAL A 91 2.81 -2.96 15.18
CA VAL A 91 2.78 -2.69 13.74
C VAL A 91 1.36 -2.73 13.20
N ASN A 92 1.13 -2.05 12.08
CA ASN A 92 -0.15 -2.12 11.40
C ASN A 92 -0.27 -3.45 10.64
N ASN A 93 -1.31 -4.22 10.97
CA ASN A 93 -1.62 -5.48 10.30
C ASN A 93 -2.83 -5.25 9.39
N GLN A 94 -2.63 -5.34 8.10
CA GLN A 94 -3.73 -5.27 7.12
C GLN A 94 -4.32 -6.66 6.92
N ILE A 95 -5.58 -6.80 7.28
CA ILE A 95 -6.33 -8.04 7.07
C ILE A 95 -7.36 -7.79 5.98
N THR A 96 -7.20 -8.52 4.88
CA THR A 96 -8.12 -8.46 3.74
C THR A 96 -9.12 -9.60 3.84
N VAL A 97 -10.41 -9.28 3.85
CA VAL A 97 -11.47 -10.26 3.64
C VAL A 97 -11.90 -10.23 2.17
N LYS A 98 -12.09 -11.42 1.58
CA LYS A 98 -12.50 -11.60 0.18
C LYS A 98 -13.70 -12.52 0.07
N SER A 99 -14.57 -12.20 -0.88
CA SER A 99 -15.54 -13.13 -1.43
C SER A 99 -15.02 -13.74 -2.73
N LEU A 100 -15.41 -14.98 -3.04
CA LEU A 100 -15.13 -15.57 -4.34
C LEU A 100 -15.99 -14.93 -5.42
N LYS A 101 -15.50 -14.93 -6.66
CA LYS A 101 -16.29 -14.55 -7.81
C LYS A 101 -17.49 -15.50 -7.93
N ASP A 102 -18.65 -14.95 -8.27
CA ASP A 102 -19.93 -15.64 -8.37
C ASP A 102 -20.47 -16.17 -7.00
N ASP A 103 -19.86 -15.79 -5.88
CA ASP A 103 -20.39 -16.01 -4.54
C ASP A 103 -21.36 -14.88 -4.17
N SER A 104 -22.65 -15.18 -4.21
CA SER A 104 -23.71 -14.22 -3.87
C SER A 104 -23.89 -14.00 -2.36
N GLN A 105 -23.13 -14.73 -1.53
CA GLN A 105 -23.23 -14.58 -0.09
C GLN A 105 -22.39 -13.43 0.40
N GLU A 106 -22.90 -12.77 1.42
CA GLU A 106 -22.24 -11.65 2.06
C GLU A 106 -21.27 -12.13 3.14
N HIS A 107 -20.10 -11.48 3.21
CA HIS A 107 -19.11 -11.70 4.24
C HIS A 107 -18.66 -10.35 4.81
N GLU A 108 -18.56 -10.27 6.12
CA GLU A 108 -18.08 -9.10 6.84
C GLU A 108 -17.19 -9.58 7.98
N LEU A 109 -15.96 -9.09 8.03
CA LEU A 109 -14.99 -9.47 9.05
C LEU A 109 -15.14 -8.57 10.27
N ILE A 110 -15.30 -9.19 11.43
CA ILE A 110 -15.25 -8.52 12.72
C ILE A 110 -14.05 -9.05 13.50
N ILE A 111 -13.31 -8.16 14.14
CA ILE A 111 -12.29 -8.48 15.13
C ILE A 111 -12.82 -8.04 16.49
N GLU A 112 -12.88 -8.97 17.45
CA GLU A 112 -13.28 -8.70 18.82
C GLU A 112 -12.11 -8.85 19.79
N GLY A 113 -12.08 -7.98 20.80
CA GLY A 113 -11.21 -8.10 21.96
C GLY A 113 -11.94 -8.78 23.10
N ILE A 114 -11.24 -9.63 23.85
CA ILE A 114 -11.76 -10.35 25.00
C ILE A 114 -11.00 -9.91 26.24
N THR A 115 -11.69 -9.32 27.20
CA THR A 115 -11.10 -8.85 28.47
C THR A 115 -10.83 -10.00 29.42
N SER A 116 -10.10 -9.76 30.51
CA SER A 116 -9.85 -10.73 31.60
C SER A 116 -11.12 -11.19 32.30
N SER A 117 -12.19 -10.40 32.26
CA SER A 117 -13.52 -10.79 32.74
C SER A 117 -14.30 -11.67 31.77
N GLY A 118 -13.81 -11.81 30.53
CA GLY A 118 -14.49 -12.54 29.47
C GLY A 118 -15.50 -11.69 28.66
N ASP A 119 -15.55 -10.38 28.95
CA ASP A 119 -16.38 -9.48 28.18
C ASP A 119 -15.80 -9.29 26.77
N LYS A 120 -16.66 -9.23 25.78
CA LYS A 120 -16.30 -9.12 24.38
C LYS A 120 -16.67 -7.75 23.83
N GLU A 121 -15.80 -7.17 23.02
CA GLU A 121 -16.00 -5.89 22.37
C GLU A 121 -15.52 -5.95 20.93
N GLU A 122 -16.36 -5.49 20.00
CA GLU A 122 -16.01 -5.37 18.58
C GLU A 122 -15.07 -4.18 18.40
N LEU A 123 -13.89 -4.44 17.86
CA LEU A 123 -12.82 -3.46 17.74
C LEU A 123 -12.68 -2.94 16.30
N VAL A 124 -12.85 -3.84 15.34
CA VAL A 124 -12.67 -3.55 13.91
C VAL A 124 -13.73 -4.29 13.12
N ILE A 125 -14.35 -3.58 12.18
CA ILE A 125 -15.39 -4.12 11.31
C ILE A 125 -15.03 -3.75 9.86
N SER A 126 -15.07 -4.73 8.95
CA SER A 126 -14.84 -4.49 7.52
C SER A 126 -16.11 -4.00 6.83
N ASP A 127 -15.96 -3.50 5.60
CA ASP A 127 -17.13 -3.42 4.73
C ASP A 127 -17.60 -4.84 4.34
N THR A 128 -18.90 -4.97 4.06
CA THR A 128 -19.48 -6.20 3.53
C THR A 128 -18.97 -6.48 2.12
N VAL A 129 -18.54 -7.71 1.86
CA VAL A 129 -18.02 -8.16 0.57
C VAL A 129 -18.85 -9.29 0.00
N HIS A 130 -19.01 -9.34 -1.32
CA HIS A 130 -19.70 -10.38 -2.09
C HIS A 130 -19.19 -10.38 -3.53
N ASP A 131 -19.47 -11.42 -4.29
CA ASP A 131 -19.25 -11.53 -5.75
C ASP A 131 -17.86 -11.07 -6.21
N GLY A 132 -16.82 -11.60 -5.57
CA GLY A 132 -15.42 -11.32 -5.91
C GLY A 132 -14.88 -10.00 -5.37
N SER A 133 -15.64 -9.27 -4.58
CA SER A 133 -15.15 -8.05 -3.92
C SER A 133 -14.27 -8.38 -2.71
N SER A 134 -13.56 -7.36 -2.23
CA SER A 134 -12.72 -7.44 -1.03
C SER A 134 -12.78 -6.15 -0.24
N SER A 135 -12.61 -6.26 1.08
CA SER A 135 -12.42 -5.15 2.00
C SER A 135 -11.14 -5.36 2.82
N ILE A 136 -10.55 -4.27 3.28
CA ILE A 136 -9.32 -4.28 4.07
C ILE A 136 -9.60 -3.59 5.39
N VAL A 137 -9.18 -4.21 6.48
CA VAL A 137 -9.16 -3.62 7.81
C VAL A 137 -7.74 -3.48 8.32
N ASP A 138 -7.48 -2.40 9.03
CA ASP A 138 -6.23 -2.16 9.72
C ASP A 138 -6.39 -2.57 11.19
N PHE A 139 -5.52 -3.46 11.68
CA PHE A 139 -5.50 -3.92 13.06
C PHE A 139 -4.12 -3.66 13.68
N TYR A 140 -4.10 -2.85 14.75
CA TYR A 140 -2.87 -2.39 15.38
C TYR A 140 -2.80 -2.81 16.86
N PRO A 141 -2.46 -4.07 17.15
CA PRO A 141 -2.50 -4.57 18.52
C PRO A 141 -1.35 -4.01 19.38
N LEU A 142 -1.64 -3.73 20.63
CA LEU A 142 -0.73 -3.43 21.75
C LEU A 142 -0.01 -2.07 21.75
N ASP A 143 -0.01 -1.28 20.70
CA ASP A 143 0.62 0.05 20.73
C ASP A 143 -0.37 1.18 21.03
N GLN A 144 -1.64 0.95 20.81
CA GLN A 144 -2.69 1.87 21.19
C GLN A 144 -3.16 1.59 22.63
N GLN A 145 -3.40 2.64 23.36
CA GLN A 145 -3.89 2.54 24.76
C GLN A 145 -5.24 1.80 24.86
N GLU A 146 -5.96 1.77 23.75
CA GLU A 146 -7.26 1.15 23.55
C GLU A 146 -7.22 -0.38 23.73
N TYR A 147 -6.17 -1.06 23.28
CA TYR A 147 -6.09 -2.53 23.30
C TYR A 147 -5.43 -3.14 24.52
N LYS A 148 -4.98 -2.34 25.48
CA LYS A 148 -4.28 -2.81 26.70
C LYS A 148 -5.15 -3.64 27.65
N ASN A 149 -6.45 -3.54 27.52
CA ASN A 149 -7.40 -4.19 28.43
C ASN A 149 -7.83 -5.58 27.95
N TYR A 150 -7.41 -5.99 26.75
CA TYR A 150 -7.79 -7.29 26.19
C TYR A 150 -6.69 -8.33 26.40
N GLU A 151 -7.07 -9.53 26.80
CA GLU A 151 -6.17 -10.68 26.97
C GLU A 151 -6.03 -11.52 25.70
N SER A 152 -7.06 -11.51 24.87
CA SER A 152 -7.07 -12.23 23.59
C SER A 152 -7.93 -11.52 22.55
N PHE A 153 -7.73 -11.94 21.30
CA PHE A 153 -8.48 -11.43 20.17
C PHE A 153 -8.98 -12.60 19.33
N ASP A 154 -10.22 -12.49 18.90
CA ASP A 154 -10.84 -13.42 17.96
C ASP A 154 -11.26 -12.66 16.70
N TYR A 155 -11.48 -13.37 15.61
CA TYR A 155 -12.15 -12.83 14.43
C TYR A 155 -13.29 -13.75 14.01
N TYR A 156 -14.32 -13.18 13.38
CA TYR A 156 -15.43 -13.92 12.82
C TYR A 156 -16.08 -13.18 11.66
N CYS A 157 -16.93 -13.87 10.92
CA CYS A 157 -17.79 -13.25 9.92
C CYS A 157 -19.17 -12.99 10.53
N GLU A 158 -19.68 -11.77 10.39
CA GLU A 158 -21.00 -11.37 10.91
C GLU A 158 -22.13 -12.30 10.42
N TYR A 159 -22.09 -12.67 9.14
CA TYR A 159 -23.12 -13.52 8.54
C TYR A 159 -22.99 -15.02 8.90
N TYR A 160 -21.79 -15.44 9.32
CA TYR A 160 -21.48 -16.86 9.64
C TYR A 160 -20.64 -16.99 10.93
N PRO A 161 -21.07 -16.42 12.07
CA PRO A 161 -20.22 -16.29 13.25
C PRO A 161 -19.83 -17.63 13.88
N GLU A 162 -20.64 -18.70 13.66
CA GLU A 162 -20.34 -20.01 14.23
C GLU A 162 -19.35 -20.83 13.39
N THR A 163 -19.20 -20.50 12.12
CA THR A 163 -18.47 -21.36 11.19
C THR A 163 -17.30 -20.66 10.49
N MET A 164 -17.34 -19.34 10.37
CA MET A 164 -16.24 -18.50 9.86
C MET A 164 -15.64 -17.73 11.02
N LYS A 165 -14.82 -18.37 11.83
CA LYS A 165 -14.19 -17.73 13.00
C LYS A 165 -12.82 -18.35 13.30
N GLY A 166 -11.98 -17.59 13.98
CA GLY A 166 -10.67 -18.05 14.45
C GLY A 166 -10.09 -17.09 15.48
N ASN A 167 -8.87 -17.36 15.92
CA ASN A 167 -8.18 -16.57 16.91
C ASN A 167 -7.09 -15.71 16.29
N ILE A 168 -6.74 -14.60 16.95
CA ILE A 168 -5.58 -13.78 16.64
C ILE A 168 -4.57 -13.91 17.78
N LYS A 169 -3.34 -14.27 17.45
CA LYS A 169 -2.21 -14.32 18.40
C LYS A 169 -1.25 -13.17 18.09
N ILE A 170 -0.95 -12.40 19.12
CA ILE A 170 0.05 -11.34 19.03
C ILE A 170 1.44 -11.96 19.19
N ALA A 171 2.30 -11.79 18.21
CA ALA A 171 3.71 -12.18 18.27
C ALA A 171 4.53 -11.00 18.81
N ASN A 172 5.37 -11.29 19.81
CA ASN A 172 6.31 -10.34 20.41
C ASN A 172 7.64 -10.31 19.65
#